data_7ee73dfbb8c0ec7f63d55d522654174f
#
_entry.id   7ee73dfbb8c0ec7f63d55d522654174f
#
_cell.length_a   1.000
_cell.length_b   1.000
_cell.length_c   1.000
_cell.angle_alpha   90.00
_cell.angle_beta   90.00
_cell.angle_gamma   90.00
#
_symmetry.space_group_name_H-M   'P 1'
#
loop_
_entity.id
_entity.type
_entity.pdbx_description
1 polymer ?
#
loop_
_entity_poly.entity_id
_entity_poly.type
_entity_poly.pdbx_seq_one_letter_code
_entity_poly.pdbx_strand_id
1 'polypeptide(L)'
;INSPDYYARQSFQKLIYRLNQPFMRIDQSAFVNVSIFDREYYEALFGGLEFPDGTFAIDYVDEFIEHQKIFMEVVSKIRQENMFTFPVLTYSLLYKDGKFVDEDFARWCSDHNCKWNDSNFFVSGDVTTLSNCCRLLSDTSKLKGFINSIGGTALSIGSVKVNTINLVHIFYE
;
A
#
# COMPACT_ATOMS: atom_id res chain seq x y z
N ILE A 1 -13.70 -28.50 6.08
CA ILE A 1 -12.35 -27.96 5.79
C ILE A 1 -12.58 -26.56 5.23
N ASN A 2 -12.04 -25.54 5.91
CA ASN A 2 -12.21 -24.15 5.47
C ASN A 2 -11.47 -23.90 4.16
N SER A 3 -11.97 -22.98 3.33
CA SER A 3 -11.34 -22.60 2.07
C SER A 3 -9.99 -21.88 2.28
N PRO A 4 -9.09 -21.87 1.28
CA PRO A 4 -7.85 -21.09 1.34
C PRO A 4 -8.10 -19.62 1.71
N ASP A 5 -9.15 -19.00 1.20
CA ASP A 5 -9.55 -17.63 1.51
C ASP A 5 -9.85 -17.42 2.98
N TYR A 6 -10.43 -18.41 3.66
CA TYR A 6 -10.67 -18.33 5.10
C TYR A 6 -9.36 -18.17 5.88
N TYR A 7 -8.34 -18.94 5.55
CA TYR A 7 -7.04 -18.85 6.22
C TYR A 7 -6.32 -17.53 5.91
N ALA A 8 -6.41 -17.06 4.68
CA ALA A 8 -5.86 -15.75 4.29
C ALA A 8 -6.53 -14.62 5.10
N ARG A 9 -7.87 -14.61 5.16
CA ARG A 9 -8.64 -13.62 5.93
C ARG A 9 -8.29 -13.63 7.42
N GLN A 10 -8.17 -14.82 8.03
CA GLN A 10 -7.76 -14.93 9.44
C GLN A 10 -6.33 -14.44 9.68
N SER A 11 -5.43 -14.70 8.77
CA SER A 11 -4.03 -14.24 8.85
C SER A 11 -3.94 -12.73 8.74
N PHE A 12 -4.66 -12.13 7.80
CA PHE A 12 -4.73 -10.67 7.64
C PHE A 12 -5.39 -10.00 8.85
N GLN A 13 -6.48 -10.55 9.35
CA GLN A 13 -7.11 -10.04 10.57
C GLN A 13 -6.12 -10.04 11.74
N LYS A 14 -5.42 -11.14 11.97
CA LYS A 14 -4.40 -11.24 13.02
C LYS A 14 -3.28 -10.23 12.85
N LEU A 15 -2.82 -10.01 11.61
CA LEU A 15 -1.82 -9.00 11.28
C LEU A 15 -2.31 -7.60 11.67
N ILE A 16 -3.51 -7.21 11.25
CA ILE A 16 -4.08 -5.87 11.51
C ILE A 16 -4.22 -5.61 13.02
N TYR A 17 -4.73 -6.57 13.77
CA TYR A 17 -4.82 -6.43 15.23
C TYR A 17 -3.44 -6.28 15.87
N ARG A 18 -2.44 -7.03 15.41
CA ARG A 18 -1.07 -6.92 15.93
C ARG A 18 -0.41 -5.59 15.61
N LEU A 19 -0.62 -5.05 14.42
CA LEU A 19 -0.07 -3.75 14.02
C LEU A 19 -0.61 -2.58 14.87
N ASN A 20 -1.81 -2.73 15.41
CA ASN A 20 -2.47 -1.69 16.22
C ASN A 20 -2.33 -1.92 17.74
N GLN A 21 -1.58 -2.94 18.15
CA GLN A 21 -1.26 -3.13 19.57
C GLN A 21 -0.08 -2.23 19.98
N PRO A 22 -0.11 -1.66 21.19
CA PRO A 22 1.04 -0.95 21.75
C PRO A 22 2.24 -1.89 21.86
N PHE A 23 3.36 -1.49 21.33
CA PHE A 23 4.63 -2.18 21.51
C PHE A 23 5.35 -1.64 22.76
N MET A 24 6.57 -2.12 23.00
CA MET A 24 7.39 -1.92 24.21
C MET A 24 7.49 -0.50 24.78
N ARG A 25 7.06 0.53 24.06
CA ARG A 25 6.90 1.90 24.57
C ARG A 25 5.42 2.19 24.74
N ILE A 26 5.05 2.61 25.93
CA ILE A 26 3.69 2.99 26.30
C ILE A 26 3.09 3.90 25.23
N ASP A 27 1.91 3.53 24.74
CA ASP A 27 1.07 4.29 23.81
C ASP A 27 1.57 4.44 22.35
N GLN A 28 2.52 3.67 21.88
CA GLN A 28 2.94 3.69 20.48
C GLN A 28 2.72 2.35 19.79
N SER A 29 2.00 2.37 18.68
CA SER A 29 1.90 1.25 17.74
C SER A 29 2.94 1.40 16.61
N ALA A 30 3.22 0.31 15.90
CA ALA A 30 4.10 0.35 14.75
C ALA A 30 3.51 1.20 13.63
N PHE A 31 4.28 2.18 13.13
CA PHE A 31 3.90 2.93 11.94
C PHE A 31 4.18 2.09 10.69
N VAL A 32 3.12 1.65 10.03
CA VAL A 32 3.22 0.76 8.87
C VAL A 32 2.44 1.36 7.71
N ASN A 33 3.07 1.40 6.55
CA ASN A 33 2.43 1.70 5.27
C ASN A 33 2.40 0.42 4.41
N VAL A 34 1.26 0.14 3.81
CA VAL A 34 1.10 -0.97 2.87
C VAL A 34 0.64 -0.42 1.54
N SER A 35 1.41 -0.71 0.50
CA SER A 35 1.05 -0.39 -0.88
C SER A 35 0.42 -1.59 -1.54
N ILE A 36 -0.66 -1.34 -2.26
CA ILE A 36 -1.38 -2.29 -3.09
C ILE A 36 -1.05 -1.94 -4.53
N PHE A 37 -0.53 -2.90 -5.26
CA PHE A 37 0.06 -2.70 -6.57
C PHE A 37 -0.82 -3.25 -7.68
N ASP A 38 -0.88 -2.55 -8.81
CA ASP A 38 -1.36 -3.13 -10.05
C ASP A 38 -0.39 -4.18 -10.60
N ARG A 39 -0.83 -4.91 -11.62
CA ARG A 39 -0.08 -6.02 -12.21
C ARG A 39 1.34 -5.63 -12.63
N GLU A 40 1.50 -4.56 -13.39
CA GLU A 40 2.80 -4.15 -13.92
C GLU A 40 3.77 -3.71 -12.81
N TYR A 41 3.28 -3.02 -11.79
CA TYR A 41 4.08 -2.74 -10.59
C TYR A 41 4.54 -4.00 -9.89
N TYR A 42 3.61 -4.94 -9.70
CA TYR A 42 3.91 -6.20 -9.03
C TYR A 42 4.98 -6.99 -9.79
N GLU A 43 4.79 -7.16 -11.10
CA GLU A 43 5.74 -7.88 -11.97
C GLU A 43 7.13 -7.23 -11.95
N ALA A 44 7.18 -5.90 -12.04
CA ALA A 44 8.44 -5.16 -12.04
C ALA A 44 9.19 -5.23 -10.71
N LEU A 45 8.47 -5.20 -9.58
CA LEU A 45 9.09 -5.18 -8.25
C LEU A 45 9.41 -6.57 -7.72
N PHE A 46 8.57 -7.54 -7.98
CA PHE A 46 8.61 -8.85 -7.34
C PHE A 46 8.74 -10.02 -8.32
N GLY A 47 8.49 -9.82 -9.63
CA GLY A 47 8.44 -10.90 -10.61
C GLY A 47 9.68 -11.80 -10.64
N GLY A 48 10.86 -11.23 -10.38
CA GLY A 48 12.11 -11.97 -10.31
C GLY A 48 12.40 -12.65 -8.97
N LEU A 49 11.50 -12.58 -7.99
CA LEU A 49 11.68 -13.24 -6.69
C LEU A 49 11.44 -14.74 -6.83
N GLU A 50 12.47 -15.54 -6.56
CA GLU A 50 12.41 -17.00 -6.58
C GLU A 50 11.94 -17.53 -5.22
N PHE A 51 11.00 -18.46 -5.24
CA PHE A 51 10.52 -19.18 -4.07
C PHE A 51 11.37 -20.45 -3.79
N PRO A 52 11.31 -21.02 -2.58
CA PRO A 52 12.10 -22.20 -2.21
C PRO A 52 11.85 -23.45 -3.05
N ASP A 53 10.75 -23.52 -3.76
CA ASP A 53 10.38 -24.62 -4.68
C ASP A 53 10.86 -24.38 -6.12
N GLY A 54 11.55 -23.27 -6.39
CA GLY A 54 12.09 -22.92 -7.70
C GLY A 54 11.09 -22.19 -8.62
N THR A 55 9.88 -21.89 -8.17
CA THR A 55 8.93 -21.05 -8.89
C THR A 55 9.25 -19.57 -8.66
N PHE A 56 8.71 -18.69 -9.51
CA PHE A 56 8.90 -17.25 -9.40
C PHE A 56 7.61 -16.53 -9.05
N ALA A 57 7.73 -15.37 -8.40
CA ALA A 57 6.57 -14.57 -8.02
C ALA A 57 5.72 -14.15 -9.23
N ILE A 58 6.32 -14.02 -10.41
CA ILE A 58 5.60 -13.75 -11.66
C ILE A 58 4.61 -14.85 -12.04
N ASP A 59 4.84 -16.08 -11.63
CA ASP A 59 3.96 -17.23 -11.91
C ASP A 59 2.65 -17.16 -11.12
N TYR A 60 2.58 -16.31 -10.08
CA TYR A 60 1.46 -16.20 -9.14
C TYR A 60 0.84 -14.78 -9.10
N VAL A 61 0.97 -14.01 -10.17
CA VAL A 61 0.50 -12.62 -10.19
C VAL A 61 -1.00 -12.52 -9.91
N ASP A 62 -1.81 -13.41 -10.51
CA ASP A 62 -3.26 -13.40 -10.33
C ASP A 62 -3.67 -13.68 -8.88
N GLU A 63 -3.02 -14.66 -8.24
CA GLU A 63 -3.23 -14.99 -6.84
C GLU A 63 -2.85 -13.83 -5.92
N PHE A 64 -1.76 -13.15 -6.22
CA PHE A 64 -1.35 -11.97 -5.44
C PHE A 64 -2.33 -10.82 -5.58
N ILE A 65 -2.83 -10.54 -6.78
CA ILE A 65 -3.85 -9.51 -7.00
C ILE A 65 -5.12 -9.83 -6.19
N GLU A 66 -5.58 -11.08 -6.22
CA GLU A 66 -6.74 -11.49 -5.44
C GLU A 66 -6.48 -11.42 -3.93
N HIS A 67 -5.30 -11.81 -3.46
CA HIS A 67 -4.95 -11.68 -2.04
C HIS A 67 -4.86 -10.22 -1.58
N GLN A 68 -4.39 -9.30 -2.42
CA GLN A 68 -4.43 -7.87 -2.14
C GLN A 68 -5.88 -7.37 -1.96
N LYS A 69 -6.81 -7.81 -2.82
CA LYS A 69 -8.24 -7.48 -2.70
C LYS A 69 -8.84 -8.02 -1.40
N ILE A 70 -8.54 -9.28 -1.06
CA ILE A 70 -8.97 -9.89 0.20
C ILE A 70 -8.42 -9.12 1.40
N PHE A 71 -7.14 -8.74 1.36
CA PHE A 71 -6.51 -7.94 2.42
C PHE A 71 -7.24 -6.62 2.62
N MET A 72 -7.49 -5.88 1.55
CA MET A 72 -8.19 -4.59 1.59
C MET A 72 -9.60 -4.70 2.17
N GLU A 73 -10.35 -5.72 1.76
CA GLU A 73 -11.68 -5.98 2.34
C GLU A 73 -11.63 -6.28 3.85
N VAL A 74 -10.64 -7.06 4.29
CA VAL A 74 -10.48 -7.40 5.71
C VAL A 74 -10.16 -6.15 6.53
N VAL A 75 -9.21 -5.32 6.06
CA VAL A 75 -8.83 -4.09 6.76
C VAL A 75 -10.01 -3.14 6.86
N SER A 76 -10.70 -2.90 5.75
CA SER A 76 -11.82 -1.96 5.71
C SER A 76 -12.98 -2.39 6.61
N LYS A 77 -13.29 -3.69 6.65
CA LYS A 77 -14.31 -4.23 7.58
C LYS A 77 -13.91 -4.05 9.04
N ILE A 78 -12.64 -4.34 9.39
CA ILE A 78 -12.15 -4.18 10.75
C ILE A 78 -12.21 -2.72 11.18
N ARG A 79 -11.90 -1.79 10.29
CA ARG A 79 -11.93 -0.35 10.57
C ARG A 79 -13.32 0.22 10.79
N GLN A 80 -14.35 -0.43 10.29
CA GLN A 80 -15.74 -0.04 10.61
C GLN A 80 -16.09 -0.26 12.07
N GLU A 81 -15.52 -1.30 12.67
CA GLU A 81 -15.81 -1.71 14.05
C GLU A 81 -14.78 -1.18 15.05
N ASN A 82 -13.58 -0.83 14.57
CA ASN A 82 -12.44 -0.47 15.41
C ASN A 82 -11.72 0.77 14.86
N MET A 83 -11.34 1.68 15.72
CA MET A 83 -10.55 2.87 15.37
C MET A 83 -9.06 2.52 15.15
N PHE A 84 -8.76 1.67 14.19
CA PHE A 84 -7.40 1.27 13.87
C PHE A 84 -6.78 2.20 12.82
N THR A 85 -5.67 2.81 13.18
CA THR A 85 -4.94 3.75 12.32
C THR A 85 -4.07 3.02 11.29
N PHE A 86 -3.47 1.90 11.68
CA PHE A 86 -2.50 1.19 10.84
C PHE A 86 -3.04 -0.11 10.26
N PRO A 87 -2.54 -0.49 9.09
CA PRO A 87 -1.58 0.19 8.23
C PRO A 87 -2.16 1.39 7.49
N VAL A 88 -1.34 2.37 7.14
CA VAL A 88 -1.71 3.38 6.13
C VAL A 88 -1.75 2.68 4.78
N LEU A 89 -2.85 2.84 4.04
CA LEU A 89 -3.10 2.13 2.78
C LEU A 89 -2.90 3.03 1.58
N THR A 90 -2.25 2.50 0.55
CA THR A 90 -1.98 3.24 -0.70
C THR A 90 -2.18 2.31 -1.89
N TYR A 91 -3.08 2.69 -2.82
CA TYR A 91 -3.15 2.09 -4.15
C TYR A 91 -2.06 2.69 -5.02
N SER A 92 -1.14 1.87 -5.48
CA SER A 92 -0.07 2.27 -6.39
C SER A 92 -0.41 1.82 -7.79
N LEU A 93 -0.76 2.78 -8.65
CA LEU A 93 -1.28 2.55 -9.99
C LEU A 93 -0.39 3.20 -11.04
N LEU A 94 -0.19 2.49 -12.14
CA LEU A 94 0.51 3.03 -13.30
C LEU A 94 -0.44 3.71 -14.28
N TYR A 95 -0.01 4.90 -14.74
CA TYR A 95 -0.73 5.70 -15.70
C TYR A 95 0.20 6.09 -16.84
N LYS A 96 -0.07 5.59 -18.03
CA LYS A 96 0.73 5.82 -19.24
C LYS A 96 -0.18 6.15 -20.40
N ASP A 97 0.27 7.02 -21.28
CA ASP A 97 -0.44 7.37 -22.52
C ASP A 97 -1.91 7.77 -22.33
N GLY A 98 -2.20 8.48 -21.24
CA GLY A 98 -3.56 8.99 -20.97
C GLY A 98 -4.54 7.98 -20.36
N LYS A 99 -4.07 6.82 -19.92
CA LYS A 99 -4.91 5.76 -19.31
C LYS A 99 -4.18 5.00 -18.22
N PHE A 100 -4.93 4.33 -17.36
CA PHE A 100 -4.36 3.35 -16.43
C PHE A 100 -3.90 2.11 -17.19
N VAL A 101 -2.75 1.58 -16.83
CA VAL A 101 -2.20 0.38 -17.46
C VAL A 101 -3.07 -0.84 -17.16
N ASP A 102 -3.52 -0.95 -15.92
CA ASP A 102 -4.52 -1.95 -15.48
C ASP A 102 -5.83 -1.23 -15.13
N GLU A 103 -6.68 -1.03 -16.15
CA GLU A 103 -7.95 -0.29 -15.99
C GLU A 103 -8.94 -0.99 -15.07
N ASP A 104 -8.99 -2.32 -15.11
CA ASP A 104 -9.91 -3.12 -14.29
C ASP A 104 -9.51 -3.06 -12.81
N PHE A 105 -8.23 -3.17 -12.52
CA PHE A 105 -7.73 -3.02 -11.16
C PHE A 105 -7.90 -1.58 -10.64
N ALA A 106 -7.62 -0.57 -11.46
CA ALA A 106 -7.82 0.83 -11.11
C ALA A 106 -9.30 1.13 -10.82
N ARG A 107 -10.23 0.56 -11.60
CA ARG A 107 -11.66 0.65 -11.35
C ARG A 107 -12.05 0.01 -10.03
N TRP A 108 -11.57 -1.22 -9.79
CA TRP A 108 -11.80 -1.90 -8.53
C TRP A 108 -11.30 -1.07 -7.32
N CYS A 109 -10.10 -0.49 -7.40
CA CYS A 109 -9.55 0.39 -6.35
C CYS A 109 -10.45 1.61 -6.11
N SER A 110 -10.95 2.22 -7.18
CA SER A 110 -11.86 3.37 -7.09
C SER A 110 -13.19 2.98 -6.42
N ASP A 111 -13.81 1.90 -6.86
CA ASP A 111 -15.07 1.39 -6.29
C ASP A 111 -14.90 1.02 -4.81
N HIS A 112 -13.80 0.36 -4.47
CA HIS A 112 -13.48 0.02 -3.08
C HIS A 112 -13.30 1.28 -2.24
N ASN A 113 -12.54 2.25 -2.73
CA ASN A 113 -12.31 3.48 -1.98
C ASN A 113 -13.54 4.38 -1.88
N CYS A 114 -14.41 4.40 -2.91
CA CYS A 114 -15.71 5.06 -2.83
C CYS A 114 -16.61 4.48 -1.73
N LYS A 115 -16.52 3.18 -1.49
CA LYS A 115 -17.28 2.51 -0.44
C LYS A 115 -16.71 2.74 0.96
N TRP A 116 -15.39 2.70 1.11
CA TRP A 116 -14.74 2.63 2.42
C TRP A 116 -14.00 3.91 2.81
N ASN A 117 -13.51 4.68 1.85
CA ASN A 117 -12.79 5.94 2.02
C ASN A 117 -11.62 5.85 3.04
N ASP A 118 -10.85 4.77 2.98
CA ASP A 118 -9.80 4.46 3.95
C ASP A 118 -8.39 4.37 3.36
N SER A 119 -8.25 4.66 2.07
CA SER A 119 -7.01 4.49 1.32
C SER A 119 -6.66 5.70 0.48
N ASN A 120 -5.39 5.81 0.12
CA ASN A 120 -4.90 6.88 -0.72
C ASN A 120 -4.48 6.34 -2.09
N PHE A 121 -4.55 7.19 -3.10
CA PHE A 121 -4.07 6.89 -4.44
C PHE A 121 -2.67 7.47 -4.64
N PHE A 122 -1.81 6.66 -5.21
CA PHE A 122 -0.52 7.05 -5.76
C PHE A 122 -0.49 6.64 -7.23
N VAL A 123 -0.42 7.63 -8.12
CA VAL A 123 -0.42 7.41 -9.56
C VAL A 123 0.92 7.84 -10.12
N SER A 124 1.60 6.95 -10.81
CA SER A 124 2.91 7.20 -11.41
C SER A 124 2.97 6.77 -12.86
N GLY A 125 3.83 7.40 -13.64
CA GLY A 125 4.17 6.94 -14.98
C GLY A 125 5.26 5.88 -15.04
N ASP A 126 5.90 5.56 -13.91
CA ASP A 126 7.06 4.69 -13.83
C ASP A 126 7.02 3.79 -12.59
N VAL A 127 7.38 2.53 -12.79
CA VAL A 127 7.48 1.50 -11.74
C VAL A 127 8.62 1.75 -10.74
N THR A 128 9.62 2.54 -11.12
CA THR A 128 10.74 2.88 -10.23
C THR A 128 10.35 3.89 -9.15
N THR A 129 9.19 4.50 -9.29
CA THR A 129 8.70 5.52 -8.36
C THR A 129 7.69 4.92 -7.39
N LEU A 130 8.01 4.93 -6.11
CA LEU A 130 7.16 4.43 -5.03
C LEU A 130 6.74 5.55 -4.08
N SER A 131 5.54 5.45 -3.55
CA SER A 131 5.07 6.30 -2.46
C SER A 131 5.50 5.73 -1.12
N ASN A 132 6.01 6.58 -0.24
CA ASN A 132 6.16 6.24 1.17
C ASN A 132 4.94 6.70 2.00
N CYS A 133 4.98 6.45 3.32
CA CYS A 133 3.90 6.81 4.24
C CYS A 133 3.57 8.31 4.24
N CYS A 134 4.56 9.18 3.97
CA CYS A 134 4.42 10.64 3.93
C CYS A 134 4.09 11.17 2.53
N ARG A 135 3.74 10.31 1.58
CA ARG A 135 3.47 10.64 0.16
C ARG A 135 4.66 11.26 -0.58
N LEU A 136 5.86 11.06 -0.07
CA LEU A 136 7.08 11.44 -0.78
C LEU A 136 7.32 10.47 -1.93
N LEU A 137 7.69 11.02 -3.07
CA LEU A 137 8.15 10.25 -4.22
C LEU A 137 9.56 9.75 -3.95
N SER A 138 9.76 8.44 -4.02
CA SER A 138 11.08 7.83 -3.93
C SER A 138 11.40 7.15 -5.25
N ASP A 139 12.38 7.68 -5.97
CA ASP A 139 12.93 7.06 -7.18
C ASP A 139 13.90 5.94 -6.75
N THR A 140 13.42 4.71 -6.86
CA THR A 140 14.19 3.52 -6.43
C THR A 140 15.41 3.26 -7.30
N SER A 141 15.45 3.77 -8.53
CA SER A 141 16.58 3.59 -9.43
C SER A 141 17.86 4.28 -8.90
N LYS A 142 17.71 5.31 -8.08
CA LYS A 142 18.80 6.08 -7.47
C LYS A 142 19.15 5.62 -6.06
N LEU A 143 18.38 4.72 -5.48
CA LEU A 143 18.59 4.23 -4.12
C LEU A 143 19.55 3.05 -4.13
N LYS A 144 20.72 3.23 -3.53
CA LYS A 144 21.68 2.14 -3.29
C LYS A 144 21.41 1.58 -1.89
N GLY A 145 20.70 0.45 -1.82
CA GLY A 145 20.48 -0.25 -0.56
C GLY A 145 19.03 -0.61 -0.28
N PHE A 146 18.82 -1.36 0.78
CA PHE A 146 17.52 -1.86 1.21
C PHE A 146 16.64 -0.72 1.73
N ILE A 147 15.48 -0.49 1.12
CA ILE A 147 14.53 0.53 1.57
C ILE A 147 13.72 -0.05 2.73
N ASN A 148 14.16 0.21 3.95
CA ASN A 148 13.50 -0.35 5.13
C ASN A 148 13.40 0.64 6.30
N SER A 149 13.08 1.91 6.04
CA SER A 149 12.90 2.87 7.11
C SER A 149 11.79 3.87 6.86
N ILE A 150 11.29 4.43 7.94
CA ILE A 150 10.33 5.54 7.95
C ILE A 150 10.96 6.75 7.26
N GLY A 151 10.34 7.20 6.17
CA GLY A 151 10.76 8.41 5.47
C GLY A 151 11.83 8.24 4.40
N GLY A 152 12.21 7.00 4.05
CA GLY A 152 13.20 6.73 3.01
C GLY A 152 14.60 6.48 3.60
N THR A 153 15.39 5.68 2.90
CA THR A 153 16.64 5.11 3.42
C THR A 153 17.92 5.67 2.82
N ALA A 154 17.83 6.62 1.91
CA ALA A 154 19.02 7.31 1.45
C ALA A 154 19.40 8.42 2.43
N LEU A 155 20.66 8.52 2.78
CA LEU A 155 21.21 9.55 3.69
C LEU A 155 20.92 11.00 3.29
N SER A 156 20.41 11.22 2.07
CA SER A 156 20.13 12.53 1.51
C SER A 156 18.62 12.78 1.27
N ILE A 157 17.73 11.94 1.79
CA ILE A 157 16.27 12.12 1.65
C ILE A 157 15.71 12.67 2.95
N GLY A 158 15.03 13.81 2.84
CA GLY A 158 14.37 14.45 3.95
C GLY A 158 13.28 15.42 3.49
N SER A 159 12.44 15.85 4.41
CA SER A 159 11.43 16.87 4.15
C SER A 159 12.04 18.26 4.29
N VAL A 160 12.00 19.07 3.23
CA VAL A 160 12.50 20.46 3.25
C VAL A 160 11.45 21.41 3.78
N LYS A 161 10.17 21.15 3.48
CA LYS A 161 9.06 22.03 3.87
C LYS A 161 7.75 21.25 3.92
N VAL A 162 6.93 21.56 4.90
CA VAL A 162 5.52 21.14 4.97
C VAL A 162 4.64 22.36 4.80
N ASN A 163 3.68 22.30 3.89
CA ASN A 163 2.66 23.32 3.70
C ASN A 163 1.29 22.76 4.07
N THR A 164 0.58 23.45 4.92
CA THR A 164 -0.81 23.14 5.26
C THR A 164 -1.72 24.15 4.57
N ILE A 165 -2.67 23.67 3.79
CA ILE A 165 -3.68 24.51 3.13
C ILE A 165 -4.97 24.39 3.94
N ASN A 166 -5.45 25.51 4.46
CA ASN A 166 -6.73 25.58 5.13
C ASN A 166 -7.85 25.81 4.09
N LEU A 167 -8.48 24.73 3.67
CA LEU A 167 -9.55 24.78 2.67
C LEU A 167 -10.76 25.56 3.15
N VAL A 168 -11.06 25.53 4.44
CA VAL A 168 -12.18 26.28 5.02
C VAL A 168 -11.96 27.80 4.87
N HIS A 169 -10.74 28.25 5.12
CA HIS A 169 -10.39 29.67 4.96
C HIS A 169 -10.50 30.14 3.52
N ILE A 170 -10.11 29.30 2.55
CA ILE A 170 -10.23 29.63 1.11
C ILE A 170 -11.70 29.80 0.67
N PHE A 171 -12.64 29.11 1.31
CA PHE A 171 -14.06 29.22 0.95
C PHE A 171 -14.78 30.39 1.61
N TYR A 172 -14.21 30.99 2.64
CA TYR A 172 -14.84 32.08 3.40
C TYR A 172 -14.20 33.47 3.16
N GLU A 173 -13.19 33.57 2.31
CA GLU A 173 -12.65 34.80 1.75
C GLU A 173 -13.27 35.11 0.37
#